data_7b2ba3b34c07b50eb670410b8e5526a7
#
_entry.id   7b2ba3b34c07b50eb670410b8e5526a7
#
_cell.length_a   1.000
_cell.length_b   1.000
_cell.length_c   1.000
_cell.angle_alpha   90.00
_cell.angle_beta   90.00
_cell.angle_gamma   90.00
#
_symmetry.space_group_name_H-M   'P 1'
#
loop_
_entity.id
_entity.type
_entity.pdbx_description
1 polymer ?
#
loop_
_entity_poly.entity_id
_entity_poly.type
_entity_poly.pdbx_seq_one_letter_code
_entity_poly.pdbx_strand_id
1 'polypeptide(L)'
;MRSESKKLECIILAAGFSSRLGEEKTLIGVGNRSLIGWVSKRISDRGVEPIVITRPDIIGEVTQSTEECRVLSNPYPERGRTGTIKIGISELDRSDSEGYRLMIVPVDRPGFSNSTLDLMMSSNKSCCPSKNGRGGHPLLLTEADINRVREAPSDAPLSSIVSPTKIEVKDPFLHLNVDTPEDLIELSKFLSFFEGNIEN
;
A
#
# COMPACT_ATOMS: atom_id res chain seq x y z
N MET A 1 -7.59 16.50 27.21
CA MET A 1 -6.44 16.64 26.28
C MET A 1 -6.80 15.87 25.02
N ARG A 2 -6.97 16.54 23.86
CA ARG A 2 -7.04 15.83 22.57
C ARG A 2 -5.61 15.35 22.31
N SER A 3 -5.39 14.06 22.28
CA SER A 3 -4.13 13.49 21.79
C SER A 3 -3.99 13.97 20.34
N GLU A 4 -3.00 14.81 20.07
CA GLU A 4 -2.65 15.13 18.69
C GLU A 4 -2.41 13.81 17.96
N SER A 5 -3.10 13.62 16.85
CA SER A 5 -2.91 12.42 16.05
C SER A 5 -1.51 12.48 15.44
N LYS A 6 -0.69 11.46 15.70
CA LYS A 6 0.65 11.37 15.10
C LYS A 6 0.58 11.50 13.59
N LYS A 7 1.61 12.06 12.99
CA LYS A 7 1.78 12.17 11.54
C LYS A 7 1.46 10.83 10.86
N LEU A 8 0.83 10.88 9.72
CA LEU A 8 0.58 9.71 8.88
C LEU A 8 1.64 9.64 7.78
N GLU A 9 2.36 8.55 7.75
CA GLU A 9 3.29 8.18 6.69
C GLU A 9 2.72 7.03 5.87
N CYS A 10 3.17 6.88 4.63
CA CYS A 10 2.71 5.82 3.73
C CYS A 10 3.86 5.14 3.00
N ILE A 11 3.79 3.80 2.93
CA ILE A 11 4.69 2.98 2.12
C ILE A 11 3.85 2.23 1.08
N ILE A 12 4.22 2.33 -0.19
CA ILE A 12 3.67 1.50 -1.27
C ILE A 12 4.65 0.37 -1.56
N LEU A 13 4.16 -0.87 -1.48
CA LEU A 13 4.96 -2.06 -1.74
C LEU A 13 4.83 -2.44 -3.22
N ALA A 14 5.92 -2.30 -3.97
CA ALA A 14 6.02 -2.57 -5.39
C ALA A 14 7.22 -3.47 -5.75
N ALA A 15 7.76 -4.22 -4.77
CA ALA A 15 8.92 -5.09 -4.94
C ALA A 15 8.56 -6.56 -5.23
N GLY A 16 7.29 -6.90 -5.42
CA GLY A 16 6.85 -8.26 -5.75
C GLY A 16 7.22 -8.65 -7.18
N PHE A 17 7.53 -9.95 -7.39
CA PHE A 17 7.76 -10.49 -8.74
C PHE A 17 6.43 -10.73 -9.45
N SER A 18 6.35 -10.33 -10.73
CA SER A 18 5.16 -10.46 -11.58
C SER A 18 5.15 -11.78 -12.38
N SER A 19 5.73 -12.84 -11.85
CA SER A 19 6.08 -14.08 -12.57
C SER A 19 4.89 -14.82 -13.21
N ARG A 20 3.68 -14.64 -12.68
CA ARG A 20 2.45 -15.28 -13.19
C ARG A 20 1.68 -14.43 -14.19
N LEU A 21 1.90 -13.11 -14.19
CA LEU A 21 1.18 -12.18 -15.04
C LEU A 21 1.76 -12.10 -16.46
N GLY A 22 3.06 -12.38 -16.62
CA GLY A 22 3.76 -12.29 -17.89
C GLY A 22 4.26 -10.88 -18.26
N GLU A 23 3.85 -9.87 -17.49
CA GLU A 23 4.31 -8.49 -17.57
C GLU A 23 4.50 -7.89 -16.16
N GLU A 24 5.14 -6.72 -16.07
CA GLU A 24 5.39 -6.07 -14.78
C GLU A 24 4.10 -5.40 -14.25
N LYS A 25 3.48 -6.03 -13.24
CA LYS A 25 2.19 -5.57 -12.67
C LYS A 25 2.23 -4.12 -12.18
N THR A 26 3.36 -3.67 -11.66
CA THR A 26 3.56 -2.31 -11.15
C THR A 26 3.36 -1.27 -12.25
N LEU A 27 3.71 -1.62 -13.48
CA LEU A 27 3.72 -0.74 -14.66
C LEU A 27 2.50 -0.94 -15.59
N ILE A 28 1.56 -1.83 -15.25
CA ILE A 28 0.31 -2.01 -16.02
C ILE A 28 -0.38 -0.67 -16.25
N GLY A 29 -0.84 -0.42 -17.45
CA GLY A 29 -1.57 0.78 -17.83
C GLY A 29 -2.94 0.89 -17.14
N VAL A 30 -3.19 2.04 -16.50
CA VAL A 30 -4.45 2.42 -15.85
C VAL A 30 -4.82 3.83 -16.33
N GLY A 31 -5.70 3.91 -17.32
CA GLY A 31 -5.97 5.18 -18.00
C GLY A 31 -4.70 5.75 -18.64
N ASN A 32 -4.34 6.97 -18.26
CA ASN A 32 -3.13 7.65 -18.73
C ASN A 32 -1.91 7.47 -17.78
N ARG A 33 -1.99 6.57 -16.81
CA ARG A 33 -0.94 6.30 -15.81
C ARG A 33 -0.60 4.81 -15.79
N SER A 34 0.46 4.47 -15.09
CA SER A 34 0.70 3.08 -14.65
C SER A 34 -0.08 2.79 -13.36
N LEU A 35 -0.24 1.52 -12.99
CA LEU A 35 -0.91 1.10 -11.76
C LEU A 35 -0.25 1.74 -10.52
N ILE A 36 1.09 1.77 -10.47
CA ILE A 36 1.80 2.45 -9.37
C ILE A 36 1.56 3.95 -9.36
N GLY A 37 1.58 4.61 -10.51
CA GLY A 37 1.29 6.04 -10.63
C GLY A 37 -0.15 6.37 -10.21
N TRP A 38 -1.11 5.52 -10.57
CA TRP A 38 -2.51 5.67 -10.17
C TRP A 38 -2.71 5.49 -8.66
N VAL A 39 -2.10 4.46 -8.05
CA VAL A 39 -2.16 4.25 -6.58
C VAL A 39 -1.48 5.38 -5.83
N SER A 40 -0.28 5.78 -6.25
CA SER A 40 0.48 6.87 -5.62
C SER A 40 -0.30 8.19 -5.64
N LYS A 41 -0.87 8.54 -6.78
CA LYS A 41 -1.65 9.77 -6.96
C LYS A 41 -2.84 9.83 -6.00
N ARG A 42 -3.57 8.75 -5.81
CA ARG A 42 -4.71 8.69 -4.88
C ARG A 42 -4.33 9.00 -3.43
N ILE A 43 -3.11 8.63 -3.04
CA ILE A 43 -2.57 8.87 -1.70
C ILE A 43 -2.08 10.32 -1.60
N SER A 44 -1.31 10.77 -2.60
CA SER A 44 -0.77 12.14 -2.64
C SER A 44 -1.87 13.21 -2.68
N ASP A 45 -2.98 12.95 -3.37
CA ASP A 45 -4.17 13.83 -3.40
C ASP A 45 -4.81 14.06 -2.02
N ARG A 46 -4.42 13.27 -1.02
CA ARG A 46 -4.84 13.39 0.39
C ARG A 46 -3.77 14.02 1.30
N GLY A 47 -2.74 14.60 0.70
CA GLY A 47 -1.68 15.29 1.42
C GLY A 47 -0.69 14.37 2.13
N VAL A 48 -0.61 13.08 1.71
CA VAL A 48 0.38 12.13 2.21
C VAL A 48 1.33 11.77 1.07
N GLU A 49 2.61 12.07 1.21
CA GLU A 49 3.64 11.71 0.23
C GLU A 49 4.10 10.26 0.46
N PRO A 50 3.75 9.30 -0.41
CA PRO A 50 4.13 7.91 -0.19
C PRO A 50 5.60 7.68 -0.55
N ILE A 51 6.25 6.76 0.20
CA ILE A 51 7.52 6.16 -0.21
C ILE A 51 7.20 4.87 -0.96
N VAL A 52 7.68 4.75 -2.18
CA VAL A 52 7.53 3.54 -3.00
C VAL A 52 8.76 2.66 -2.82
N ILE A 53 8.55 1.39 -2.46
CA ILE A 53 9.63 0.42 -2.35
C ILE A 53 9.50 -0.58 -3.50
N THR A 54 10.50 -0.61 -4.38
CA THR A 54 10.50 -1.46 -5.57
C THR A 54 11.78 -2.28 -5.70
N ARG A 55 11.87 -3.11 -6.74
CA ARG A 55 13.08 -3.89 -7.07
C ARG A 55 14.11 -3.02 -7.80
N PRO A 56 15.41 -3.39 -7.74
CA PRO A 56 16.46 -2.66 -8.46
C PRO A 56 16.27 -2.61 -9.98
N ASP A 57 15.75 -3.67 -10.56
CA ASP A 57 15.61 -3.85 -12.01
C ASP A 57 14.56 -2.95 -12.67
N ILE A 58 13.56 -2.46 -11.91
CA ILE A 58 12.50 -1.59 -12.42
C ILE A 58 12.45 -0.21 -11.75
N ILE A 59 13.44 0.16 -10.94
CA ILE A 59 13.42 1.41 -10.18
C ILE A 59 13.34 2.65 -11.10
N GLY A 60 13.97 2.61 -12.26
CA GLY A 60 13.95 3.70 -13.24
C GLY A 60 12.53 3.99 -13.75
N GLU A 61 11.84 2.95 -14.22
CA GLU A 61 10.47 3.04 -14.74
C GLU A 61 9.47 3.44 -13.64
N VAL A 62 9.63 2.88 -12.42
CA VAL A 62 8.79 3.23 -11.28
C VAL A 62 8.98 4.70 -10.90
N THR A 63 10.22 5.20 -10.87
CA THR A 63 10.50 6.61 -10.57
C THR A 63 9.85 7.53 -11.62
N GLN A 64 9.92 7.18 -12.90
CA GLN A 64 9.28 7.96 -13.96
C GLN A 64 7.75 7.93 -13.87
N SER A 65 7.18 6.85 -13.32
CA SER A 65 5.74 6.63 -13.22
C SER A 65 5.09 7.25 -11.98
N THR A 66 5.86 7.68 -10.99
CA THR A 66 5.37 8.07 -9.65
C THR A 66 5.70 9.54 -9.33
N GLU A 67 5.39 10.47 -10.21
CA GLU A 67 5.60 11.91 -10.03
C GLU A 67 5.71 12.33 -8.55
N GLU A 68 6.85 12.93 -8.15
CA GLU A 68 7.11 13.47 -6.81
C GLU A 68 7.20 12.45 -5.64
N CYS A 69 7.06 11.14 -5.89
CA CYS A 69 7.25 10.16 -4.84
C CYS A 69 8.73 9.83 -4.64
N ARG A 70 9.12 9.62 -3.39
CA ARG A 70 10.42 9.03 -3.09
C ARG A 70 10.38 7.54 -3.41
N VAL A 71 11.28 7.07 -4.28
CA VAL A 71 11.39 5.66 -4.67
C VAL A 71 12.67 5.06 -4.09
N LEU A 72 12.54 3.95 -3.40
CA LEU A 72 13.64 3.20 -2.82
C LEU A 72 13.74 1.79 -3.40
N SER A 73 14.97 1.31 -3.50
CA SER A 73 15.25 -0.05 -3.94
C SER A 73 15.24 -1.03 -2.77
N ASN A 74 14.57 -2.17 -2.94
CA ASN A 74 14.76 -3.36 -2.12
C ASN A 74 15.70 -4.32 -2.85
N PRO A 75 16.96 -4.46 -2.41
CA PRO A 75 17.91 -5.37 -3.06
C PRO A 75 17.65 -6.86 -2.75
N TYR A 76 16.73 -7.16 -1.82
CA TYR A 76 16.42 -8.52 -1.36
C TYR A 76 14.90 -8.79 -1.36
N PRO A 77 14.22 -8.67 -2.51
CA PRO A 77 12.76 -8.83 -2.59
C PRO A 77 12.29 -10.24 -2.20
N GLU A 78 13.17 -11.26 -2.34
CA GLU A 78 12.94 -12.65 -1.94
C GLU A 78 12.71 -12.82 -0.42
N ARG A 79 13.17 -11.88 0.41
CA ARG A 79 12.90 -11.86 1.86
C ARG A 79 11.47 -11.51 2.21
N GLY A 80 10.65 -11.23 1.20
CA GLY A 80 9.22 -11.05 1.35
C GLY A 80 8.78 -9.65 1.80
N ARG A 81 7.50 -9.58 2.16
CA ARG A 81 6.81 -8.30 2.42
C ARG A 81 7.36 -7.56 3.63
N THR A 82 7.64 -8.26 4.72
CA THR A 82 8.17 -7.65 5.96
C THR A 82 9.53 -7.01 5.72
N GLY A 83 10.41 -7.66 4.97
CA GLY A 83 11.70 -7.08 4.56
C GLY A 83 11.54 -5.80 3.77
N THR A 84 10.59 -5.77 2.83
CA THR A 84 10.26 -4.56 2.05
C THR A 84 9.75 -3.43 2.95
N ILE A 85 8.85 -3.71 3.88
CA ILE A 85 8.32 -2.72 4.84
C ILE A 85 9.44 -2.13 5.71
N LYS A 86 10.37 -2.97 6.20
CA LYS A 86 11.49 -2.51 7.04
C LYS A 86 12.41 -1.52 6.33
N ILE A 87 12.58 -1.63 5.02
CA ILE A 87 13.33 -0.62 4.23
C ILE A 87 12.65 0.73 4.31
N GLY A 88 11.34 0.78 4.09
CA GLY A 88 10.57 2.02 4.19
C GLY A 88 10.57 2.60 5.61
N ILE A 89 10.39 1.76 6.64
CA ILE A 89 10.47 2.18 8.05
C ILE A 89 11.85 2.78 8.35
N SER A 90 12.93 2.14 7.90
CA SER A 90 14.30 2.63 8.11
C SER A 90 14.53 4.00 7.48
N GLU A 91 13.88 4.30 6.36
CA GLU A 91 13.96 5.62 5.73
C GLU A 91 13.14 6.67 6.49
N LEU A 92 11.92 6.32 6.92
CA LEU A 92 11.07 7.19 7.72
C LEU A 92 11.72 7.56 9.05
N ASP A 93 12.36 6.60 9.72
CA ASP A 93 13.04 6.80 11.01
C ASP A 93 14.22 7.78 10.93
N ARG A 94 14.78 8.02 9.73
CA ARG A 94 15.82 9.05 9.53
C ARG A 94 15.26 10.46 9.49
N SER A 95 13.98 10.61 9.12
CA SER A 95 13.34 11.90 8.88
C SER A 95 12.39 12.33 10.00
N ASP A 96 11.94 11.41 10.86
CA ASP A 96 10.95 11.68 11.90
C ASP A 96 11.36 11.04 13.23
N SER A 97 11.64 11.89 14.23
CA SER A 97 12.01 11.49 15.59
C SER A 97 10.82 11.43 16.56
N GLU A 98 9.65 11.95 16.18
CA GLU A 98 8.48 12.07 17.07
C GLU A 98 7.53 10.87 17.00
N GLY A 99 7.80 9.94 16.08
CA GLY A 99 6.98 8.78 15.80
C GLY A 99 5.75 9.10 14.93
N TYR A 100 5.25 8.08 14.23
CA TYR A 100 4.23 8.22 13.19
C TYR A 100 3.26 7.03 13.19
N ARG A 101 2.16 7.17 12.45
CA ARG A 101 1.31 6.07 12.01
C ARG A 101 1.74 5.70 10.59
N LEU A 102 1.71 4.42 10.26
CA LEU A 102 2.18 3.94 8.96
C LEU A 102 1.05 3.25 8.20
N MET A 103 0.72 3.78 7.04
CA MET A 103 -0.16 3.11 6.07
C MET A 103 0.69 2.30 5.08
N ILE A 104 0.32 1.03 4.89
CA ILE A 104 1.00 0.10 3.99
C ILE A 104 0.02 -0.29 2.88
N VAL A 105 0.42 -0.01 1.63
CA VAL A 105 -0.40 -0.22 0.44
C VAL A 105 0.35 -1.11 -0.55
N PRO A 106 0.00 -2.38 -0.71
CA PRO A 106 0.52 -3.19 -1.81
C PRO A 106 -0.04 -2.70 -3.15
N VAL A 107 0.81 -2.49 -4.14
CA VAL A 107 0.41 -2.01 -5.48
C VAL A 107 -0.58 -2.95 -6.17
N ASP A 108 -0.45 -4.25 -5.93
CA ASP A 108 -1.30 -5.29 -6.49
C ASP A 108 -2.67 -5.45 -5.82
N ARG A 109 -2.99 -4.61 -4.83
CA ARG A 109 -4.26 -4.61 -4.09
C ARG A 109 -5.00 -3.27 -4.19
N PRO A 110 -5.33 -2.80 -5.41
CA PRO A 110 -5.87 -1.45 -5.61
C PRO A 110 -7.36 -1.29 -5.28
N GLY A 111 -8.08 -2.39 -4.99
CA GLY A 111 -9.55 -2.49 -4.98
C GLY A 111 -10.30 -1.81 -3.83
N PHE A 112 -9.66 -0.90 -3.09
CA PHE A 112 -10.28 -0.09 -2.04
C PHE A 112 -10.84 1.22 -2.61
N SER A 113 -11.97 1.69 -2.08
CA SER A 113 -12.58 2.98 -2.44
C SER A 113 -11.85 4.18 -1.80
N ASN A 114 -12.19 5.37 -2.26
CA ASN A 114 -11.74 6.62 -1.64
C ASN A 114 -12.24 6.75 -0.20
N SER A 115 -13.49 6.40 0.06
CA SER A 115 -14.06 6.41 1.42
C SER A 115 -13.37 5.43 2.36
N THR A 116 -12.99 4.25 1.88
CA THR A 116 -12.20 3.29 2.66
C THR A 116 -10.79 3.83 2.94
N LEU A 117 -10.15 4.46 1.96
CA LEU A 117 -8.86 5.09 2.16
C LEU A 117 -8.93 6.19 3.23
N ASP A 118 -9.92 7.08 3.15
CA ASP A 118 -10.13 8.17 4.12
C ASP A 118 -10.43 7.62 5.53
N LEU A 119 -11.22 6.54 5.61
CA LEU A 119 -11.51 5.85 6.86
C LEU A 119 -10.24 5.28 7.51
N MET A 120 -9.37 4.63 6.74
CA MET A 120 -8.09 4.12 7.24
C MET A 120 -7.18 5.27 7.72
N MET A 121 -7.06 6.34 6.92
CA MET A 121 -6.21 7.50 7.25
C MET A 121 -6.65 8.21 8.54
N SER A 122 -7.95 8.22 8.85
CA SER A 122 -8.49 8.86 10.06
C SER A 122 -8.35 8.02 11.33
N SER A 123 -8.02 6.73 11.22
CA SER A 123 -7.95 5.83 12.38
C SER A 123 -6.71 6.09 13.24
N ASN A 124 -6.87 6.02 14.56
CA ASN A 124 -5.77 6.07 15.55
C ASN A 124 -5.40 4.68 16.10
N LYS A 125 -5.91 3.60 15.47
CA LYS A 125 -5.62 2.21 15.85
C LYS A 125 -5.07 1.46 14.65
N SER A 126 -4.24 0.46 14.90
CA SER A 126 -3.84 -0.48 13.84
C SER A 126 -5.07 -1.20 13.31
N CYS A 127 -5.35 -1.02 12.03
CA CYS A 127 -6.56 -1.55 11.40
C CYS A 127 -6.36 -1.87 9.92
N CYS A 128 -7.27 -2.65 9.40
CA CYS A 128 -7.41 -2.89 7.96
C CYS A 128 -8.89 -2.95 7.57
N PRO A 129 -9.26 -2.59 6.34
CA PRO A 129 -10.62 -2.81 5.86
C PRO A 129 -10.90 -4.31 5.79
N SER A 130 -12.16 -4.70 5.98
CA SER A 130 -12.59 -6.09 5.81
C SER A 130 -13.91 -6.18 5.04
N LYS A 131 -14.12 -7.31 4.40
CA LYS A 131 -15.37 -7.69 3.76
C LYS A 131 -15.66 -9.15 4.07
N ASN A 132 -16.82 -9.42 4.62
CA ASN A 132 -17.23 -10.76 5.05
C ASN A 132 -16.20 -11.41 6.01
N GLY A 133 -15.65 -10.61 6.94
CA GLY A 133 -14.66 -11.08 7.93
C GLY A 133 -13.24 -11.31 7.40
N ARG A 134 -13.01 -11.21 6.08
CA ARG A 134 -11.67 -11.29 5.47
C ARG A 134 -11.06 -9.89 5.41
N GLY A 135 -9.85 -9.71 5.99
CA GLY A 135 -9.10 -8.47 5.92
C GLY A 135 -8.56 -8.18 4.52
N GLY A 136 -8.42 -6.88 4.22
CA GLY A 136 -7.91 -6.35 2.96
C GLY A 136 -6.81 -5.28 3.19
N HIS A 137 -6.66 -4.40 2.23
CA HIS A 137 -5.72 -3.27 2.23
C HIS A 137 -6.47 -1.97 1.93
N PRO A 138 -5.90 -0.82 2.34
CA PRO A 138 -4.63 -0.57 3.05
C PRO A 138 -4.57 -1.13 4.47
N LEU A 139 -3.35 -1.37 4.98
CA LEU A 139 -3.11 -1.68 6.38
C LEU A 139 -2.56 -0.45 7.09
N LEU A 140 -3.19 -0.02 8.18
CA LEU A 140 -2.67 1.02 9.05
C LEU A 140 -2.04 0.40 10.30
N LEU A 141 -0.85 0.84 10.65
CA LEU A 141 -0.14 0.47 11.86
C LEU A 141 0.08 1.70 12.76
N THR A 142 -0.13 1.52 14.06
CA THR A 142 0.33 2.45 15.08
C THR A 142 1.79 2.20 15.41
N GLU A 143 2.43 3.14 16.11
CA GLU A 143 3.83 3.02 16.51
C GLU A 143 4.16 1.72 17.26
N ALA A 144 3.26 1.24 18.11
CA ALA A 144 3.46 -0.01 18.82
C ALA A 144 3.63 -1.21 17.87
N ASP A 145 2.83 -1.28 16.80
CA ASP A 145 2.94 -2.34 15.80
C ASP A 145 4.10 -2.09 14.82
N ILE A 146 4.42 -0.83 14.53
CA ILE A 146 5.62 -0.47 13.76
C ILE A 146 6.88 -0.98 14.50
N ASN A 147 6.95 -0.80 15.82
CA ASN A 147 8.06 -1.32 16.65
C ASN A 147 8.17 -2.85 16.56
N ARG A 148 7.05 -3.57 16.61
CA ARG A 148 7.05 -5.03 16.41
C ARG A 148 7.62 -5.43 15.04
N VAL A 149 7.27 -4.67 14.00
CA VAL A 149 7.83 -4.91 12.65
C VAL A 149 9.32 -4.61 12.61
N ARG A 150 9.81 -3.55 13.28
CA ARG A 150 11.25 -3.24 13.38
C ARG A 150 12.05 -4.40 13.99
N GLU A 151 11.53 -5.02 15.03
CA GLU A 151 12.20 -6.09 15.78
C GLU A 151 12.09 -7.45 15.09
N ALA A 152 11.06 -7.69 14.29
CA ALA A 152 10.81 -8.98 13.65
C ALA A 152 11.88 -9.35 12.61
N PRO A 153 12.11 -10.65 12.35
CA PRO A 153 12.89 -11.11 11.20
C PRO A 153 12.31 -10.61 9.88
N SER A 154 13.17 -10.27 8.92
CA SER A 154 12.75 -9.70 7.62
C SER A 154 11.90 -10.66 6.78
N ASP A 155 12.04 -11.96 6.97
CA ASP A 155 11.31 -13.03 6.30
C ASP A 155 10.05 -13.50 7.05
N ALA A 156 9.82 -12.99 8.27
CA ALA A 156 8.65 -13.36 9.06
C ALA A 156 7.34 -12.90 8.37
N PRO A 157 6.29 -13.72 8.32
CA PRO A 157 4.99 -13.29 7.80
C PRO A 157 4.43 -12.12 8.61
N LEU A 158 4.00 -11.04 7.94
CA LEU A 158 3.45 -9.86 8.64
C LEU A 158 2.26 -10.21 9.54
N SER A 159 1.45 -11.18 9.16
CA SER A 159 0.31 -11.67 9.96
C SER A 159 0.69 -12.37 11.26
N SER A 160 1.94 -12.79 11.42
CA SER A 160 2.45 -13.31 12.71
C SER A 160 2.99 -12.23 13.63
N ILE A 161 3.21 -11.03 13.11
CA ILE A 161 3.80 -9.90 13.83
C ILE A 161 2.72 -8.95 14.35
N VAL A 162 1.70 -8.67 13.52
CA VAL A 162 0.64 -7.69 13.83
C VAL A 162 -0.74 -8.29 13.64
N SER A 163 -1.69 -7.86 14.48
CA SER A 163 -3.08 -8.28 14.47
C SER A 163 -4.00 -7.05 14.40
N PRO A 164 -4.16 -6.45 13.22
CA PRO A 164 -4.94 -5.22 13.07
C PRO A 164 -6.43 -5.47 13.32
N THR A 165 -7.12 -4.46 13.84
CA THR A 165 -8.58 -4.46 13.95
C THR A 165 -9.18 -4.45 12.53
N LYS A 166 -10.09 -5.36 12.25
CA LYS A 166 -10.83 -5.40 10.98
C LYS A 166 -12.00 -4.44 11.04
N ILE A 167 -12.11 -3.55 10.05
CA ILE A 167 -13.22 -2.61 9.90
C ILE A 167 -14.01 -3.00 8.66
N GLU A 168 -15.27 -3.41 8.85
CA GLU A 168 -16.11 -3.83 7.74
C GLU A 168 -16.43 -2.66 6.81
N VAL A 169 -16.22 -2.86 5.51
CA VAL A 169 -16.45 -1.87 4.45
C VAL A 169 -17.30 -2.47 3.32
N LYS A 170 -17.87 -1.59 2.50
CA LYS A 170 -18.78 -2.00 1.40
C LYS A 170 -18.09 -2.15 0.04
N ASP A 171 -16.77 -2.05 -0.03
CA ASP A 171 -16.00 -2.10 -1.28
C ASP A 171 -16.22 -3.44 -2.00
N PRO A 172 -16.83 -3.46 -3.18
CA PRO A 172 -17.09 -4.71 -3.90
C PRO A 172 -15.81 -5.43 -4.32
N PHE A 173 -14.75 -4.66 -4.59
CA PHE A 173 -13.45 -5.11 -5.10
C PHE A 173 -12.33 -5.14 -4.04
N LEU A 174 -12.65 -5.06 -2.73
CA LEU A 174 -11.64 -4.98 -1.65
C LEU A 174 -10.57 -6.07 -1.75
N HIS A 175 -10.92 -7.24 -2.25
CA HIS A 175 -10.01 -8.39 -2.35
C HIS A 175 -9.39 -8.57 -3.73
N LEU A 176 -9.56 -7.59 -4.65
CA LEU A 176 -8.88 -7.61 -5.93
C LEU A 176 -7.36 -7.76 -5.70
N ASN A 177 -6.77 -8.70 -6.42
CA ASN A 177 -5.33 -8.97 -6.42
C ASN A 177 -4.86 -9.11 -7.86
N VAL A 178 -4.07 -8.18 -8.33
CA VAL A 178 -3.55 -8.18 -9.70
C VAL A 178 -2.29 -9.05 -9.75
N ASP A 179 -2.44 -10.32 -10.16
CA ASP A 179 -1.38 -11.30 -10.09
C ASP A 179 -1.34 -12.28 -11.29
N THR A 180 -2.46 -12.40 -12.00
CA THR A 180 -2.61 -13.23 -13.22
C THR A 180 -3.27 -12.42 -14.35
N PRO A 181 -3.19 -12.87 -15.62
CA PRO A 181 -3.88 -12.20 -16.72
C PRO A 181 -5.40 -12.07 -16.54
N GLU A 182 -6.05 -13.03 -15.87
CA GLU A 182 -7.47 -13.00 -15.57
C GLU A 182 -7.82 -11.85 -14.63
N ASP A 183 -6.92 -11.49 -13.71
CA ASP A 183 -7.11 -10.39 -12.76
C ASP A 183 -7.16 -9.02 -13.46
N LEU A 184 -6.61 -8.89 -14.68
CA LEU A 184 -6.71 -7.67 -15.49
C LEU A 184 -8.15 -7.36 -15.89
N ILE A 185 -8.96 -8.39 -16.09
CA ILE A 185 -10.41 -8.23 -16.36
C ILE A 185 -11.11 -7.64 -15.12
N GLU A 186 -10.80 -8.17 -13.95
CA GLU A 186 -11.35 -7.65 -12.69
C GLU A 186 -10.82 -6.24 -12.37
N LEU A 187 -9.57 -5.96 -12.68
CA LEU A 187 -9.00 -4.60 -12.57
C LEU A 187 -9.78 -3.62 -13.47
N SER A 188 -10.05 -3.98 -14.72
CA SER A 188 -10.82 -3.14 -15.65
C SER A 188 -12.24 -2.87 -15.15
N LYS A 189 -12.92 -3.87 -14.59
CA LYS A 189 -14.24 -3.71 -13.97
C LYS A 189 -14.19 -2.77 -12.76
N PHE A 190 -13.17 -2.95 -11.92
CA PHE A 190 -12.95 -2.07 -10.76
C PHE A 190 -12.73 -0.62 -11.18
N LEU A 191 -11.91 -0.36 -12.20
CA LEU A 191 -11.62 0.99 -12.69
C LEU A 191 -12.89 1.65 -13.23
N SER A 192 -13.67 0.95 -14.06
CA SER A 192 -14.96 1.45 -14.56
C SER A 192 -15.95 1.76 -13.43
N PHE A 193 -16.01 0.91 -12.41
CA PHE A 193 -16.83 1.14 -11.22
C PHE A 193 -16.33 2.34 -10.41
N PHE A 194 -15.02 2.48 -10.27
CA PHE A 194 -14.39 3.55 -9.50
C PHE A 194 -14.63 4.91 -10.16
N GLU A 195 -14.45 5.04 -11.46
CA GLU A 195 -14.68 6.26 -12.23
C GLU A 195 -16.15 6.69 -12.17
N GLY A 196 -17.07 5.77 -12.35
CA GLY A 196 -18.51 6.05 -12.25
C GLY A 196 -19.01 6.49 -10.86
N ASN A 197 -18.21 6.28 -9.80
CA ASN A 197 -18.53 6.72 -8.44
C ASN A 197 -17.79 8.01 -8.02
N ILE A 198 -16.89 8.55 -8.85
CA ILE A 198 -16.25 9.86 -8.60
C ILE A 198 -17.16 11.00 -9.06
N GLU A 199 -18.03 10.75 -10.04
CA GLU A 199 -18.92 11.76 -10.64
C GLU A 199 -20.24 11.99 -9.85
N ASN A 200 -20.49 11.27 -8.76
CA ASN A 200 -21.64 11.41 -7.88
C ASN A 200 -21.20 11.84 -6.46
#